data_808d2241e308be63e7af3a1d47afc0fc
#
_entry.id   808d2241e308be63e7af3a1d47afc0fc
#
_cell.length_a   1.000
_cell.length_b   1.000
_cell.length_c   1.000
_cell.angle_alpha   90.00
_cell.angle_beta   90.00
_cell.angle_gamma   90.00
#
_symmetry.space_group_name_H-M   'P 1'
#
loop_
_entity.id
_entity.type
_entity.pdbx_description
1 polymer ?
#
loop_
_entity_poly.entity_id
_entity_poly.type
_entity_poly.pdbx_seq_one_letter_code
_entity_poly.pdbx_strand_id
1 'polypeptide(L)'
;MQTFREHRWKSFLENYQNRARLLISCPDKPGIVAAVTSFLYEQGANIVESSQYSTDPEGGTFFLRIEFDCPQIAVRKQEIESAFQPIAESLQMDWRLRLHNDVKRIAIFVSKAEHCLLELLWQWQAGELIADIALVISNHEHLRNTVESMDIPYFHIPVTKETKAEAEQKQIELLKKYEVDTIVLARYMQILSPSFVAEFPGRIINIHHSFLPAFVGARPYERAYERGVKLIGATSHYVTDDLDEGPIIEQDVARVDHRHHPEDLKRIGRIIEKTVLARALKWHLEDRVIIHGNKTIVFY
;
A
#
# COMPACT_ATOMS: atom_id res chain seq x y z
N MET A 1 11.95 -24.46 5.42
CA MET A 1 11.01 -23.35 5.45
C MET A 1 11.28 -22.26 4.39
N GLN A 2 12.52 -22.03 3.98
CA GLN A 2 12.88 -21.12 2.87
C GLN A 2 12.40 -21.60 1.49
N THR A 3 12.33 -22.90 1.25
CA THR A 3 12.14 -23.52 -0.07
C THR A 3 10.80 -23.28 -0.74
N PHE A 4 9.67 -23.13 0.00
CA PHE A 4 8.35 -22.90 -0.60
C PHE A 4 8.16 -21.42 -1.05
N ARG A 5 8.67 -20.47 -0.25
CA ARG A 5 8.68 -19.04 -0.59
C ARG A 5 9.57 -18.76 -1.79
N GLU A 6 10.79 -19.35 -1.83
CA GLU A 6 11.74 -19.19 -2.94
C GLU A 6 11.20 -19.75 -4.27
N HIS A 7 10.49 -20.89 -4.26
CA HIS A 7 9.92 -21.46 -5.49
C HIS A 7 8.78 -20.63 -6.09
N ARG A 8 7.95 -20.01 -5.25
CA ARG A 8 6.80 -19.20 -5.70
C ARG A 8 7.22 -17.97 -6.49
N TRP A 9 8.31 -17.32 -6.06
CA TRP A 9 8.80 -16.08 -6.67
C TRP A 9 9.90 -16.30 -7.71
N LYS A 10 10.43 -17.50 -7.82
CA LYS A 10 11.59 -17.77 -8.68
C LYS A 10 11.36 -17.35 -10.12
N SER A 11 10.25 -17.76 -10.71
CA SER A 11 9.89 -17.38 -12.08
C SER A 11 9.68 -15.85 -12.22
N PHE A 12 9.06 -15.21 -11.23
CA PHE A 12 8.89 -13.77 -11.21
C PHE A 12 10.24 -13.05 -11.11
N LEU A 13 11.08 -13.44 -10.16
CA LEU A 13 12.41 -12.84 -9.98
C LEU A 13 13.31 -13.01 -11.20
N GLU A 14 13.27 -14.17 -11.83
CA GLU A 14 14.04 -14.47 -13.06
C GLU A 14 13.55 -13.64 -14.25
N ASN A 15 12.23 -13.50 -14.44
CA ASN A 15 11.63 -12.77 -15.57
C ASN A 15 11.87 -11.26 -15.49
N TYR A 16 12.00 -10.70 -14.27
CA TYR A 16 12.10 -9.25 -14.07
C TYR A 16 13.44 -8.79 -13.48
N GLN A 17 14.49 -9.62 -13.58
CA GLN A 17 15.82 -9.30 -13.03
C GLN A 17 16.46 -8.02 -13.59
N ASN A 18 16.07 -7.62 -14.80
CA ASN A 18 16.57 -6.41 -15.46
C ASN A 18 15.59 -5.23 -15.40
N ARG A 19 14.43 -5.41 -14.73
CA ARG A 19 13.38 -4.39 -14.68
C ARG A 19 13.49 -3.52 -13.44
N ALA A 20 13.32 -2.22 -13.65
CA ALA A 20 13.30 -1.23 -12.57
C ALA A 20 12.21 -0.18 -12.79
N ARG A 21 11.90 0.55 -11.75
CA ARG A 21 10.97 1.69 -11.73
C ARG A 21 11.68 2.91 -11.20
N LEU A 22 11.55 4.01 -11.92
CA LEU A 22 12.01 5.33 -11.48
C LEU A 22 10.76 6.18 -11.20
N LEU A 23 10.66 6.65 -9.95
CA LEU A 23 9.61 7.55 -9.51
C LEU A 23 10.23 8.90 -9.23
N ILE A 24 9.58 9.96 -9.69
CA ILE A 24 10.08 11.33 -9.57
C ILE A 24 8.93 12.24 -9.18
N SER A 25 9.21 13.20 -8.28
CA SER A 25 8.41 14.41 -8.10
C SER A 25 9.34 15.63 -8.08
N CYS A 26 8.96 16.70 -8.77
CA CYS A 26 9.76 17.93 -8.82
C CYS A 26 8.90 19.14 -9.21
N PRO A 27 9.40 20.39 -9.03
CA PRO A 27 8.76 21.55 -9.63
C PRO A 27 8.60 21.40 -11.16
N ASP A 28 7.41 21.69 -11.69
CA ASP A 28 7.15 21.53 -13.12
C ASP A 28 7.91 22.57 -13.96
N LYS A 29 8.59 22.09 -14.98
CA LYS A 29 9.28 22.92 -15.96
C LYS A 29 9.59 22.15 -17.25
N PRO A 30 9.76 22.84 -18.39
CA PRO A 30 10.14 22.21 -19.65
C PRO A 30 11.47 21.43 -19.54
N GLY A 31 11.54 20.29 -20.25
CA GLY A 31 12.75 19.49 -20.37
C GLY A 31 12.91 18.34 -19.39
N ILE A 32 12.06 18.20 -18.37
CA ILE A 32 12.13 17.11 -17.36
C ILE A 32 12.11 15.75 -18.05
N VAL A 33 11.10 15.47 -18.86
CA VAL A 33 10.94 14.18 -19.55
C VAL A 33 12.12 13.91 -20.47
N ALA A 34 12.57 14.91 -21.24
CA ALA A 34 13.72 14.78 -22.13
C ALA A 34 14.99 14.42 -21.38
N ALA A 35 15.29 15.10 -20.25
CA ALA A 35 16.46 14.81 -19.42
C ALA A 35 16.43 13.38 -18.88
N VAL A 36 15.30 12.94 -18.33
CA VAL A 36 15.14 11.60 -17.75
C VAL A 36 15.24 10.51 -18.82
N THR A 37 14.55 10.69 -19.97
CA THR A 37 14.56 9.67 -21.03
C THR A 37 15.90 9.60 -21.74
N SER A 38 16.61 10.72 -21.95
CA SER A 38 17.97 10.73 -22.49
C SER A 38 18.94 10.01 -21.55
N PHE A 39 18.86 10.27 -20.26
CA PHE A 39 19.67 9.55 -19.28
C PHE A 39 19.42 8.03 -19.33
N LEU A 40 18.16 7.59 -19.33
CA LEU A 40 17.84 6.17 -19.42
C LEU A 40 18.35 5.54 -20.71
N TYR A 41 18.25 6.25 -21.82
CA TYR A 41 18.81 5.81 -23.10
C TYR A 41 20.33 5.63 -23.03
N GLU A 42 21.05 6.57 -22.44
CA GLU A 42 22.51 6.50 -22.24
C GLU A 42 22.92 5.32 -21.33
N GLN A 43 22.05 4.91 -20.40
CA GLN A 43 22.26 3.71 -19.59
C GLN A 43 21.96 2.39 -20.33
N GLY A 44 21.51 2.46 -21.61
CA GLY A 44 21.10 1.31 -22.38
C GLY A 44 19.75 0.73 -21.94
N ALA A 45 18.93 1.55 -21.31
CA ALA A 45 17.60 1.14 -20.84
C ALA A 45 16.54 1.23 -21.95
N ASN A 46 15.59 0.29 -21.94
CA ASN A 46 14.39 0.31 -22.77
C ASN A 46 13.15 0.60 -21.90
N ILE A 47 12.46 1.70 -22.20
CA ILE A 47 11.26 2.11 -21.45
C ILE A 47 10.10 1.19 -21.84
N VAL A 48 9.44 0.61 -20.83
CA VAL A 48 8.29 -0.30 -20.97
C VAL A 48 6.98 0.41 -20.70
N GLU A 49 6.94 1.25 -19.66
CA GLU A 49 5.78 2.04 -19.29
C GLU A 49 6.23 3.42 -18.83
N SER A 50 5.51 4.47 -19.22
CA SER A 50 5.77 5.83 -18.76
C SER A 50 4.45 6.52 -18.47
N SER A 51 4.27 6.99 -17.24
CA SER A 51 3.08 7.70 -16.79
C SER A 51 3.50 8.98 -16.08
N GLN A 52 2.84 10.08 -16.40
CA GLN A 52 3.17 11.40 -15.84
C GLN A 52 1.92 12.22 -15.54
N TYR A 53 2.08 13.16 -14.61
CA TYR A 53 1.04 14.11 -14.24
C TYR A 53 1.67 15.40 -13.72
N SER A 54 1.05 16.54 -14.05
CA SER A 54 1.39 17.85 -13.47
C SER A 54 0.17 18.42 -12.74
N THR A 55 0.37 18.93 -11.55
CA THR A 55 -0.72 19.61 -10.81
C THR A 55 -1.11 20.93 -11.46
N ASP A 56 -0.14 21.67 -12.01
CA ASP A 56 -0.29 22.91 -12.73
C ASP A 56 0.95 23.11 -13.63
N PRO A 57 0.80 23.30 -14.97
CA PRO A 57 1.91 23.59 -15.87
C PRO A 57 2.69 24.88 -15.54
N GLU A 58 2.06 25.82 -14.84
CA GLU A 58 2.68 27.09 -14.44
C GLU A 58 2.99 27.10 -12.92
N GLY A 59 4.09 26.43 -12.53
CA GLY A 59 4.59 26.44 -11.15
C GLY A 59 4.04 25.34 -10.24
N GLY A 60 3.41 24.32 -10.81
CA GLY A 60 2.94 23.14 -10.08
C GLY A 60 4.05 22.12 -9.78
N THR A 61 3.63 20.93 -9.38
CA THR A 61 4.48 19.78 -9.14
C THR A 61 4.28 18.77 -10.25
N PHE A 62 5.37 18.34 -10.86
CA PHE A 62 5.41 17.29 -11.86
C PHE A 62 5.71 15.95 -11.20
N PHE A 63 5.00 14.91 -11.63
CA PHE A 63 5.15 13.52 -11.18
C PHE A 63 5.40 12.63 -12.38
N LEU A 64 6.34 11.71 -12.23
CA LEU A 64 6.70 10.77 -13.29
C LEU A 64 6.94 9.39 -12.67
N ARG A 65 6.36 8.36 -13.29
CA ARG A 65 6.69 6.97 -13.07
C ARG A 65 7.13 6.37 -14.40
N ILE A 66 8.35 5.86 -14.46
CA ILE A 66 8.86 5.13 -15.61
C ILE A 66 9.23 3.71 -15.17
N GLU A 67 8.75 2.72 -15.90
CA GLU A 67 9.18 1.33 -15.78
C GLU A 67 10.02 1.00 -17.00
N PHE A 68 11.18 0.40 -16.80
CA PHE A 68 12.17 0.15 -17.86
C PHE A 68 12.96 -1.12 -17.61
N ASP A 69 13.43 -1.74 -18.68
CA ASP A 69 14.41 -2.81 -18.66
C ASP A 69 15.81 -2.23 -18.89
N CYS A 70 16.74 -2.52 -17.99
CA CYS A 70 18.14 -2.14 -18.13
C CYS A 70 19.05 -3.35 -17.81
N PRO A 71 19.93 -3.76 -18.71
CA PRO A 71 20.80 -4.90 -18.46
C PRO A 71 21.62 -4.75 -17.17
N GLN A 72 21.62 -5.81 -16.36
CA GLN A 72 22.37 -5.88 -15.11
C GLN A 72 21.99 -4.79 -14.09
N ILE A 73 20.77 -4.29 -14.12
CA ILE A 73 20.29 -3.17 -13.26
C ILE A 73 20.54 -3.46 -11.77
N ALA A 74 20.38 -4.69 -11.32
CA ALA A 74 20.59 -5.06 -9.92
C ALA A 74 22.03 -4.84 -9.46
N VAL A 75 23.01 -5.09 -10.34
CA VAL A 75 24.45 -4.89 -10.06
C VAL A 75 24.83 -3.42 -10.24
N ARG A 76 24.26 -2.76 -11.24
CA ARG A 76 24.56 -1.39 -11.63
C ARG A 76 23.75 -0.33 -10.87
N LYS A 77 22.85 -0.73 -9.97
CA LYS A 77 21.91 0.17 -9.30
C LYS A 77 22.63 1.40 -8.71
N GLN A 78 23.66 1.19 -7.91
CA GLN A 78 24.38 2.27 -7.26
C GLN A 78 25.12 3.18 -8.25
N GLU A 79 25.67 2.63 -9.34
CA GLU A 79 26.29 3.39 -10.44
C GLU A 79 25.25 4.28 -11.13
N ILE A 80 24.09 3.74 -11.46
CA ILE A 80 22.99 4.47 -12.10
C ILE A 80 22.42 5.55 -11.18
N GLU A 81 22.21 5.23 -9.90
CA GLU A 81 21.78 6.23 -8.90
C GLU A 81 22.77 7.38 -8.79
N SER A 82 24.07 7.09 -8.73
CA SER A 82 25.13 8.11 -8.68
C SER A 82 25.20 8.96 -9.96
N ALA A 83 24.99 8.35 -11.12
CA ALA A 83 24.97 9.04 -12.40
C ALA A 83 23.71 9.90 -12.61
N PHE A 84 22.57 9.50 -12.02
CA PHE A 84 21.32 10.27 -12.09
C PHE A 84 21.31 11.47 -11.12
N GLN A 85 22.03 11.40 -10.01
CA GLN A 85 22.00 12.39 -8.95
C GLN A 85 22.23 13.85 -9.44
N PRO A 86 23.20 14.17 -10.31
CA PRO A 86 23.38 15.53 -10.83
C PRO A 86 22.17 16.05 -11.62
N ILE A 87 21.51 15.19 -12.37
CA ILE A 87 20.29 15.52 -13.12
C ILE A 87 19.16 15.83 -12.13
N ALA A 88 18.98 14.97 -11.13
CA ALA A 88 17.98 15.14 -10.10
C ALA A 88 18.18 16.46 -9.31
N GLU A 89 19.41 16.79 -8.94
CA GLU A 89 19.75 18.06 -8.26
C GLU A 89 19.44 19.28 -9.13
N SER A 90 19.83 19.27 -10.40
CA SER A 90 19.58 20.39 -11.35
C SER A 90 18.09 20.67 -11.57
N LEU A 91 17.27 19.64 -11.43
CA LEU A 91 15.81 19.67 -11.62
C LEU A 91 15.03 19.65 -10.29
N GLN A 92 15.73 19.66 -9.16
CA GLN A 92 15.15 19.64 -7.81
C GLN A 92 14.20 18.45 -7.61
N MET A 93 14.62 17.27 -8.11
CA MET A 93 13.80 16.05 -8.03
C MET A 93 13.92 15.39 -6.66
N ASP A 94 12.77 15.05 -6.06
CA ASP A 94 12.67 13.94 -5.12
C ASP A 94 12.42 12.67 -5.95
N TRP A 95 13.31 11.68 -5.81
CA TRP A 95 13.27 10.51 -6.67
C TRP A 95 13.69 9.23 -5.97
N ARG A 96 13.29 8.11 -6.55
CA ARG A 96 13.70 6.78 -6.07
C ARG A 96 13.74 5.78 -7.21
N LEU A 97 14.79 4.97 -7.24
CA LEU A 97 14.96 3.83 -8.12
C LEU A 97 14.62 2.54 -7.36
N ARG A 98 13.65 1.78 -7.86
CA ARG A 98 13.22 0.50 -7.29
C ARG A 98 13.43 -0.61 -8.30
N LEU A 99 14.06 -1.70 -7.86
CA LEU A 99 14.12 -2.90 -8.68
C LEU A 99 12.75 -3.58 -8.67
N HIS A 100 12.33 -4.13 -9.79
CA HIS A 100 11.04 -4.81 -9.89
C HIS A 100 11.00 -6.09 -9.03
N ASN A 101 12.15 -6.73 -8.84
CA ASN A 101 12.31 -7.92 -8.02
C ASN A 101 12.59 -7.66 -6.53
N ASP A 102 12.62 -6.41 -6.08
CA ASP A 102 12.63 -6.05 -4.66
C ASP A 102 11.23 -6.28 -4.08
N VAL A 103 10.95 -7.53 -3.69
CA VAL A 103 9.66 -7.91 -3.10
C VAL A 103 9.50 -7.29 -1.72
N LYS A 104 8.51 -6.40 -1.55
CA LYS A 104 8.25 -5.73 -0.27
C LYS A 104 7.76 -6.72 0.79
N ARG A 105 8.25 -6.56 2.02
CA ARG A 105 7.84 -7.34 3.19
C ARG A 105 6.69 -6.64 3.89
N ILE A 106 5.55 -7.33 4.02
CA ILE A 106 4.35 -6.75 4.63
C ILE A 106 3.97 -7.46 5.92
N ALA A 107 3.41 -6.69 6.86
CA ALA A 107 2.68 -7.21 8.01
C ALA A 107 1.20 -6.90 7.84
N ILE A 108 0.32 -7.87 8.14
CA ILE A 108 -1.12 -7.66 8.10
C ILE A 108 -1.64 -7.65 9.54
N PHE A 109 -2.33 -6.57 9.91
CA PHE A 109 -3.00 -6.42 11.19
C PHE A 109 -4.49 -6.67 10.99
N VAL A 110 -5.09 -7.49 11.84
CA VAL A 110 -6.50 -7.87 11.74
C VAL A 110 -7.15 -7.96 13.12
N SER A 111 -8.45 -7.67 13.21
CA SER A 111 -9.28 -7.97 14.39
C SER A 111 -10.22 -9.14 14.10
N LYS A 112 -11.52 -8.99 14.36
CA LYS A 112 -12.51 -10.07 14.20
C LYS A 112 -12.98 -10.30 12.77
N ALA A 113 -13.00 -9.25 11.95
CA ALA A 113 -13.51 -9.33 10.58
C ALA A 113 -12.43 -9.86 9.63
N GLU A 114 -12.62 -11.05 9.09
CA GLU A 114 -11.61 -11.81 8.36
C GLU A 114 -11.56 -11.54 6.85
N HIS A 115 -12.65 -10.97 6.28
CA HIS A 115 -12.84 -10.91 4.83
C HIS A 115 -11.73 -10.19 4.07
N CYS A 116 -11.14 -9.12 4.63
CA CYS A 116 -10.02 -8.42 4.01
C CYS A 116 -8.73 -9.24 4.09
N LEU A 117 -8.43 -9.85 5.23
CA LEU A 117 -7.27 -10.74 5.38
C LEU A 117 -7.36 -11.91 4.41
N LEU A 118 -8.49 -12.61 4.36
CA LEU A 118 -8.68 -13.78 3.49
C LEU A 118 -8.53 -13.43 2.00
N GLU A 119 -9.03 -12.27 1.57
CA GLU A 119 -8.83 -11.77 0.21
C GLU A 119 -7.35 -11.57 -0.12
N LEU A 120 -6.61 -10.90 0.76
CA LEU A 120 -5.18 -10.67 0.57
C LEU A 120 -4.40 -11.99 0.53
N LEU A 121 -4.72 -12.93 1.42
CA LEU A 121 -4.09 -14.26 1.45
C LEU A 121 -4.41 -15.06 0.18
N TRP A 122 -5.65 -14.98 -0.31
CA TRP A 122 -6.05 -15.65 -1.54
C TRP A 122 -5.29 -15.09 -2.76
N GLN A 123 -5.27 -13.76 -2.95
CA GLN A 123 -4.53 -13.12 -4.05
C GLN A 123 -3.04 -13.40 -3.96
N TRP A 124 -2.48 -13.42 -2.75
CA TRP A 124 -1.10 -13.79 -2.53
C TRP A 124 -0.82 -15.25 -2.92
N GLN A 125 -1.70 -16.20 -2.57
CA GLN A 125 -1.58 -17.58 -3.00
C GLN A 125 -1.75 -17.77 -4.52
N ALA A 126 -2.65 -17.02 -5.14
CA ALA A 126 -2.87 -17.01 -6.57
C ALA A 126 -1.70 -16.37 -7.37
N GLY A 127 -0.78 -15.67 -6.70
CA GLY A 127 0.30 -14.94 -7.35
C GLY A 127 -0.13 -13.58 -7.94
N GLU A 128 -1.31 -13.10 -7.57
CA GLU A 128 -1.86 -11.81 -8.02
C GLU A 128 -1.37 -10.64 -7.15
N LEU A 129 -1.00 -10.92 -5.91
CA LEU A 129 -0.39 -9.98 -4.97
C LEU A 129 1.06 -10.39 -4.70
N ILE A 130 1.99 -9.60 -5.23
CA ILE A 130 3.43 -9.85 -5.12
C ILE A 130 3.96 -9.16 -3.84
N ALA A 131 4.07 -9.93 -2.76
CA ALA A 131 4.60 -9.47 -1.47
C ALA A 131 5.14 -10.64 -0.66
N ASP A 132 6.10 -10.40 0.22
CA ASP A 132 6.46 -11.32 1.30
C ASP A 132 5.61 -10.99 2.54
N ILE A 133 4.58 -11.81 2.81
CA ILE A 133 3.80 -11.66 4.04
C ILE A 133 4.64 -12.19 5.19
N ALA A 134 5.36 -11.29 5.86
CA ALA A 134 6.31 -11.61 6.92
C ALA A 134 5.63 -12.15 8.17
N LEU A 135 4.48 -11.57 8.53
CA LEU A 135 3.69 -11.97 9.70
C LEU A 135 2.27 -11.40 9.66
N VAL A 136 1.39 -11.97 10.47
CA VAL A 136 0.08 -11.42 10.81
C VAL A 136 0.03 -11.14 12.30
N ILE A 137 -0.46 -9.95 12.68
CA ILE A 137 -0.73 -9.57 14.07
C ILE A 137 -2.23 -9.40 14.26
N SER A 138 -2.75 -9.95 15.36
CA SER A 138 -4.15 -9.78 15.74
C SER A 138 -4.32 -9.59 17.23
N ASN A 139 -5.33 -8.81 17.61
CA ASN A 139 -5.80 -8.73 18.99
C ASN A 139 -6.81 -9.83 19.36
N HIS A 140 -7.02 -10.82 18.49
CA HIS A 140 -7.86 -12.00 18.68
C HIS A 140 -7.18 -13.27 18.17
N GLU A 141 -7.52 -14.43 18.74
CA GLU A 141 -6.84 -15.72 18.45
C GLU A 141 -7.44 -16.50 17.26
N HIS A 142 -8.71 -16.25 16.91
CA HIS A 142 -9.53 -17.14 16.08
C HIS A 142 -9.03 -17.36 14.63
N LEU A 143 -8.17 -16.49 14.10
CA LEU A 143 -7.62 -16.60 12.74
C LEU A 143 -6.26 -17.32 12.68
N ARG A 144 -5.69 -17.71 13.83
CA ARG A 144 -4.37 -18.35 13.91
C ARG A 144 -4.24 -19.54 12.97
N ASN A 145 -5.13 -20.53 13.10
CA ASN A 145 -5.05 -21.74 12.31
C ASN A 145 -5.13 -21.48 10.81
N THR A 146 -5.95 -20.53 10.39
CA THR A 146 -6.08 -20.13 8.98
C THR A 146 -4.78 -19.56 8.43
N VAL A 147 -4.13 -18.69 9.19
CA VAL A 147 -2.88 -18.02 8.77
C VAL A 147 -1.70 -18.97 8.83
N GLU A 148 -1.53 -19.72 9.93
CA GLU A 148 -0.42 -20.64 10.12
C GLU A 148 -0.48 -21.85 9.15
N SER A 149 -1.67 -22.23 8.67
CA SER A 149 -1.80 -23.25 7.61
C SER A 149 -1.17 -22.83 6.27
N MET A 150 -0.83 -21.55 6.11
CA MET A 150 -0.14 -21.00 4.94
C MET A 150 1.35 -20.70 5.22
N ASP A 151 1.90 -21.26 6.32
CA ASP A 151 3.28 -21.03 6.78
C ASP A 151 3.59 -19.55 7.08
N ILE A 152 2.59 -18.75 7.47
CA ILE A 152 2.75 -17.36 7.87
C ILE A 152 2.72 -17.27 9.40
N PRO A 153 3.72 -16.66 10.05
CA PRO A 153 3.72 -16.43 11.50
C PRO A 153 2.52 -15.60 11.96
N TYR A 154 1.82 -16.07 13.00
CA TYR A 154 0.69 -15.36 13.60
C TYR A 154 0.99 -14.97 15.04
N PHE A 155 0.86 -13.68 15.35
CA PHE A 155 1.07 -13.14 16.69
C PHE A 155 -0.23 -12.61 17.27
N HIS A 156 -0.69 -13.26 18.34
CA HIS A 156 -1.82 -12.77 19.13
C HIS A 156 -1.32 -11.78 20.19
N ILE A 157 -1.68 -10.51 20.02
CA ILE A 157 -1.33 -9.42 20.95
C ILE A 157 -2.61 -8.74 21.37
N PRO A 158 -3.22 -9.14 22.51
CA PRO A 158 -4.41 -8.50 23.03
C PRO A 158 -4.17 -7.01 23.35
N VAL A 159 -5.16 -6.18 23.05
CA VAL A 159 -5.10 -4.73 23.30
C VAL A 159 -6.27 -4.32 24.16
N THR A 160 -5.97 -3.75 25.33
CA THR A 160 -6.92 -3.04 26.21
C THR A 160 -6.48 -1.59 26.37
N LYS A 161 -7.28 -0.77 27.04
CA LYS A 161 -6.88 0.62 27.33
C LYS A 161 -5.60 0.69 28.17
N GLU A 162 -5.44 -0.24 29.10
CA GLU A 162 -4.34 -0.29 30.07
C GLU A 162 -3.06 -0.85 29.42
N THR A 163 -3.20 -1.81 28.48
CA THR A 163 -2.07 -2.50 27.87
C THR A 163 -1.67 -1.97 26.49
N LYS A 164 -2.34 -0.93 26.00
CA LYS A 164 -2.15 -0.42 24.63
C LYS A 164 -0.70 -0.06 24.33
N ALA A 165 -0.04 0.70 25.22
CA ALA A 165 1.34 1.13 25.00
C ALA A 165 2.32 -0.06 24.94
N GLU A 166 2.17 -1.05 25.86
CA GLU A 166 2.99 -2.26 25.83
C GLU A 166 2.73 -3.13 24.60
N ALA A 167 1.46 -3.22 24.19
CA ALA A 167 1.08 -3.95 22.99
C ALA A 167 1.69 -3.34 21.73
N GLU A 168 1.61 -2.02 21.57
CA GLU A 168 2.21 -1.30 20.45
C GLU A 168 3.73 -1.42 20.44
N GLN A 169 4.40 -1.37 21.62
CA GLN A 169 5.83 -1.59 21.71
C GLN A 169 6.22 -2.99 21.21
N LYS A 170 5.51 -4.05 21.64
CA LYS A 170 5.72 -5.42 21.16
C LYS A 170 5.49 -5.55 19.64
N GLN A 171 4.47 -4.86 19.12
CA GLN A 171 4.20 -4.83 17.67
C GLN A 171 5.35 -4.19 16.92
N ILE A 172 5.86 -3.03 17.36
CA ILE A 172 7.01 -2.34 16.74
C ILE A 172 8.26 -3.23 16.76
N GLU A 173 8.55 -3.90 17.88
CA GLU A 173 9.69 -4.83 17.99
C GLU A 173 9.58 -5.99 16.98
N LEU A 174 8.40 -6.57 16.82
CA LEU A 174 8.15 -7.60 15.82
C LEU A 174 8.32 -7.06 14.40
N LEU A 175 7.75 -5.91 14.09
CA LEU A 175 7.87 -5.28 12.77
C LEU A 175 9.33 -5.01 12.40
N LYS A 176 10.12 -4.50 13.33
CA LYS A 176 11.56 -4.28 13.14
C LYS A 176 12.32 -5.61 13.01
N LYS A 177 12.04 -6.60 13.86
CA LYS A 177 12.67 -7.93 13.81
C LYS A 177 12.41 -8.66 12.48
N TYR A 178 11.23 -8.49 11.92
CA TYR A 178 10.84 -9.11 10.65
C TYR A 178 11.13 -8.21 9.44
N GLU A 179 11.78 -7.07 9.64
CA GLU A 179 12.16 -6.12 8.57
C GLU A 179 10.97 -5.73 7.69
N VAL A 180 9.86 -5.35 8.32
CA VAL A 180 8.61 -5.03 7.62
C VAL A 180 8.70 -3.67 6.93
N ASP A 181 8.41 -3.64 5.63
CA ASP A 181 8.34 -2.41 4.83
C ASP A 181 6.99 -1.71 4.95
N THR A 182 5.91 -2.48 4.95
CA THR A 182 4.54 -1.94 4.88
C THR A 182 3.62 -2.67 5.85
N ILE A 183 2.79 -1.91 6.56
CA ILE A 183 1.78 -2.42 7.46
C ILE A 183 0.41 -2.26 6.81
N VAL A 184 -0.40 -3.32 6.83
CA VAL A 184 -1.75 -3.33 6.26
C VAL A 184 -2.76 -3.55 7.38
N LEU A 185 -3.61 -2.56 7.65
CA LEU A 185 -4.68 -2.67 8.61
C LEU A 185 -5.93 -3.26 7.93
N ALA A 186 -6.01 -4.59 7.88
CA ALA A 186 -7.11 -5.35 7.30
C ALA A 186 -8.26 -5.49 8.32
N ARG A 187 -9.01 -4.42 8.53
CA ARG A 187 -10.05 -4.34 9.59
C ARG A 187 -9.47 -4.51 10.99
N TYR A 188 -8.31 -3.91 11.26
CA TYR A 188 -7.74 -3.81 12.59
C TYR A 188 -8.44 -2.69 13.36
N MET A 189 -9.34 -3.09 14.27
CA MET A 189 -10.26 -2.17 14.96
C MET A 189 -9.61 -1.53 16.20
N GLN A 190 -8.34 -1.16 16.11
CA GLN A 190 -7.59 -0.42 17.13
C GLN A 190 -7.01 0.84 16.49
N ILE A 191 -7.16 1.97 17.15
CA ILE A 191 -6.52 3.22 16.74
C ILE A 191 -5.04 3.14 17.14
N LEU A 192 -4.14 3.32 16.19
CA LEU A 192 -2.70 3.38 16.45
C LEU A 192 -2.35 4.71 17.13
N SER A 193 -1.37 4.70 18.03
CA SER A 193 -0.88 5.95 18.66
C SER A 193 -0.04 6.78 17.68
N PRO A 194 0.05 8.10 17.85
CA PRO A 194 0.96 8.94 17.04
C PRO A 194 2.40 8.46 17.07
N SER A 195 2.88 7.96 18.21
CA SER A 195 4.23 7.40 18.32
C SER A 195 4.43 6.14 17.48
N PHE A 196 3.40 5.28 17.36
CA PHE A 196 3.45 4.13 16.46
C PHE A 196 3.48 4.58 14.99
N VAL A 197 2.62 5.52 14.61
CA VAL A 197 2.52 6.03 13.23
C VAL A 197 3.83 6.70 12.80
N ALA A 198 4.47 7.46 13.69
CA ALA A 198 5.74 8.13 13.45
C ALA A 198 6.91 7.18 13.14
N GLU A 199 6.87 5.92 13.60
CA GLU A 199 7.89 4.90 13.27
C GLU A 199 7.76 4.39 11.80
N PHE A 200 6.59 4.57 11.18
CA PHE A 200 6.28 4.02 9.86
C PHE A 200 5.62 5.05 8.93
N PRO A 201 6.21 6.25 8.72
CA PRO A 201 5.58 7.33 7.96
C PRO A 201 5.33 6.91 6.50
N GLY A 202 4.09 7.04 6.01
CA GLY A 202 3.69 6.67 4.65
C GLY A 202 3.76 5.17 4.34
N ARG A 203 3.86 4.31 5.37
CA ARG A 203 3.99 2.85 5.23
C ARG A 203 2.87 2.06 5.89
N ILE A 204 1.83 2.73 6.39
CA ILE A 204 0.67 2.07 6.99
C ILE A 204 -0.53 2.34 6.10
N ILE A 205 -1.17 1.28 5.61
CA ILE A 205 -2.37 1.34 4.75
C ILE A 205 -3.55 0.81 5.56
N ASN A 206 -4.63 1.59 5.63
CA ASN A 206 -5.86 1.21 6.32
C ASN A 206 -7.01 1.01 5.34
N ILE A 207 -7.95 0.13 5.67
CA ILE A 207 -9.28 0.08 5.07
C ILE A 207 -10.32 0.64 6.05
N HIS A 208 -10.95 1.73 5.67
CA HIS A 208 -12.07 2.33 6.38
C HIS A 208 -13.39 1.93 5.70
N HIS A 209 -14.35 1.48 6.49
CA HIS A 209 -15.61 0.90 6.02
C HIS A 209 -16.70 1.95 5.75
N SER A 210 -16.31 3.11 5.21
CA SER A 210 -17.21 4.11 4.63
C SER A 210 -16.52 4.86 3.48
N PHE A 211 -17.32 5.57 2.70
CA PHE A 211 -16.81 6.47 1.67
C PHE A 211 -16.43 7.80 2.31
N LEU A 212 -15.15 7.94 2.70
CA LEU A 212 -14.66 9.17 3.33
C LEU A 212 -14.84 10.40 2.42
N PRO A 213 -15.18 11.57 2.98
CA PRO A 213 -15.29 11.90 4.41
C PRO A 213 -16.66 11.62 5.04
N ALA A 214 -17.54 10.85 4.40
CA ALA A 214 -18.85 10.52 4.94
C ALA A 214 -18.76 9.42 6.00
N PHE A 215 -19.58 9.54 7.07
CA PHE A 215 -19.75 8.54 8.13
C PHE A 215 -18.45 8.15 8.86
N VAL A 216 -17.58 9.13 9.13
CA VAL A 216 -16.37 8.93 9.96
C VAL A 216 -16.74 8.35 11.32
N GLY A 217 -15.92 7.38 11.81
CA GLY A 217 -16.08 6.78 13.13
C GLY A 217 -16.92 5.49 13.15
N ALA A 218 -17.50 5.19 14.32
CA ALA A 218 -18.16 3.90 14.57
C ALA A 218 -19.52 3.74 13.89
N ARG A 219 -19.89 2.47 13.58
CA ARG A 219 -21.22 2.03 13.09
C ARG A 219 -21.68 2.73 11.79
N PRO A 220 -20.84 2.84 10.75
CA PRO A 220 -21.20 3.59 9.54
C PRO A 220 -22.40 2.98 8.80
N TYR A 221 -22.57 1.67 8.80
CA TYR A 221 -23.69 1.00 8.12
C TYR A 221 -25.03 1.24 8.79
N GLU A 222 -25.10 1.24 10.11
CA GLU A 222 -26.30 1.62 10.86
C GLU A 222 -26.67 3.08 10.60
N ARG A 223 -25.70 3.99 10.65
CA ARG A 223 -25.91 5.42 10.36
C ARG A 223 -26.32 5.65 8.91
N ALA A 224 -25.75 4.90 7.96
CA ALA A 224 -26.13 4.93 6.55
C ALA A 224 -27.58 4.49 6.34
N TYR A 225 -28.00 3.43 7.02
CA TYR A 225 -29.38 2.95 7.00
C TYR A 225 -30.35 4.00 7.58
N GLU A 226 -30.07 4.52 8.77
CA GLU A 226 -30.90 5.54 9.42
C GLU A 226 -31.04 6.80 8.56
N ARG A 227 -29.98 7.19 7.85
CA ARG A 227 -29.97 8.33 6.94
C ARG A 227 -30.71 8.05 5.61
N GLY A 228 -30.93 6.78 5.27
CA GLY A 228 -31.58 6.38 4.02
C GLY A 228 -30.76 6.64 2.77
N VAL A 229 -29.41 6.48 2.86
CA VAL A 229 -28.49 6.71 1.74
C VAL A 229 -28.77 5.77 0.57
N LYS A 230 -28.31 6.14 -0.62
CA LYS A 230 -28.44 5.35 -1.85
C LYS A 230 -27.12 4.75 -2.32
N LEU A 231 -26.02 5.12 -1.66
CA LEU A 231 -24.69 4.59 -1.89
C LEU A 231 -24.01 4.31 -0.54
N ILE A 232 -23.30 3.19 -0.48
CA ILE A 232 -22.35 2.87 0.56
C ILE A 232 -20.99 2.64 -0.08
N GLY A 233 -19.89 2.74 0.67
CA GLY A 233 -18.57 2.56 0.09
C GLY A 233 -17.52 2.21 1.13
N ALA A 234 -16.30 2.09 0.66
CA ALA A 234 -15.11 1.91 1.48
C ALA A 234 -13.95 2.77 0.94
N THR A 235 -13.02 3.08 1.82
CA THR A 235 -11.86 3.91 1.51
C THR A 235 -10.59 3.25 2.02
N SER A 236 -9.60 3.05 1.15
CA SER A 236 -8.25 2.72 1.57
C SER A 236 -7.37 3.96 1.52
N HIS A 237 -6.64 4.22 2.60
CA HIS A 237 -5.82 5.43 2.76
C HIS A 237 -4.55 5.13 3.55
N TYR A 238 -3.54 5.99 3.42
CA TYR A 238 -2.40 5.96 4.32
C TYR A 238 -2.82 6.48 5.70
N VAL A 239 -2.26 5.88 6.74
CA VAL A 239 -2.53 6.32 8.12
C VAL A 239 -1.62 7.48 8.47
N THR A 240 -2.21 8.51 9.06
CA THR A 240 -1.55 9.67 9.67
C THR A 240 -1.94 9.78 11.14
N ASP A 241 -1.45 10.80 11.84
CA ASP A 241 -1.81 11.05 13.23
C ASP A 241 -3.31 11.41 13.39
N ASP A 242 -3.89 12.02 12.36
CA ASP A 242 -5.31 12.34 12.34
C ASP A 242 -6.12 11.13 11.87
N LEU A 243 -7.10 10.71 12.68
CA LEU A 243 -7.89 9.51 12.45
C LEU A 243 -8.71 9.63 11.17
N ASP A 244 -8.53 8.67 10.26
CA ASP A 244 -9.25 8.54 8.98
C ASP A 244 -9.09 9.75 8.03
N GLU A 245 -8.08 10.62 8.25
CA GLU A 245 -7.83 11.82 7.44
C GLU A 245 -6.60 11.73 6.53
N GLY A 246 -5.91 10.62 6.54
CA GLY A 246 -4.71 10.42 5.71
C GLY A 246 -4.99 10.33 4.21
N PRO A 247 -3.94 10.46 3.37
CA PRO A 247 -4.05 10.46 1.91
C PRO A 247 -4.77 9.23 1.36
N ILE A 248 -5.84 9.44 0.60
CA ILE A 248 -6.68 8.38 0.03
C ILE A 248 -5.95 7.73 -1.14
N ILE A 249 -5.91 6.39 -1.15
CA ILE A 249 -5.31 5.59 -2.23
C ILE A 249 -6.40 5.11 -3.20
N GLU A 250 -7.47 4.52 -2.66
CA GLU A 250 -8.55 3.94 -3.45
C GLU A 250 -9.89 4.07 -2.73
N GLN A 251 -10.95 4.26 -3.49
CA GLN A 251 -12.33 4.27 -3.01
C GLN A 251 -13.23 3.54 -3.98
N ASP A 252 -14.27 2.87 -3.47
CA ASP A 252 -15.31 2.29 -4.30
C ASP A 252 -16.66 2.36 -3.59
N VAL A 253 -17.75 2.27 -4.36
CA VAL A 253 -19.12 2.41 -3.86
C VAL A 253 -20.03 1.33 -4.44
N ALA A 254 -21.08 1.00 -3.70
CA ALA A 254 -22.18 0.20 -4.20
C ALA A 254 -23.51 0.91 -4.01
N ARG A 255 -24.41 0.69 -4.96
CA ARG A 255 -25.78 1.19 -4.88
C ARG A 255 -26.61 0.34 -3.93
N VAL A 256 -27.37 1.01 -3.06
CA VAL A 256 -28.31 0.40 -2.10
C VAL A 256 -29.67 1.11 -2.17
N ASP A 257 -30.69 0.50 -1.59
CA ASP A 257 -32.04 1.07 -1.57
C ASP A 257 -32.76 0.77 -0.24
N HIS A 258 -34.02 1.18 -0.15
CA HIS A 258 -34.86 1.05 1.05
C HIS A 258 -35.14 -0.39 1.49
N ARG A 259 -34.88 -1.40 0.66
CA ARG A 259 -35.07 -2.82 0.98
C ARG A 259 -33.88 -3.43 1.72
N HIS A 260 -32.73 -2.74 1.70
CA HIS A 260 -31.51 -3.21 2.37
C HIS A 260 -31.51 -2.78 3.83
N HIS A 261 -31.50 -3.74 4.73
CA HIS A 261 -31.32 -3.53 6.18
C HIS A 261 -29.82 -3.42 6.54
N PRO A 262 -29.48 -3.00 7.78
CA PRO A 262 -28.08 -2.85 8.19
C PRO A 262 -27.20 -4.08 7.92
N GLU A 263 -27.73 -5.29 8.08
CA GLU A 263 -26.95 -6.51 7.81
C GLU A 263 -26.68 -6.74 6.31
N ASP A 264 -27.62 -6.32 5.45
CA ASP A 264 -27.40 -6.34 3.99
C ASP A 264 -26.31 -5.32 3.60
N LEU A 265 -26.37 -4.11 4.19
CA LEU A 265 -25.35 -3.08 3.98
C LEU A 265 -23.98 -3.58 4.41
N LYS A 266 -23.85 -4.26 5.55
CA LYS A 266 -22.60 -4.88 6.01
C LYS A 266 -22.11 -5.95 5.03
N ARG A 267 -23.01 -6.79 4.51
CA ARG A 267 -22.66 -7.85 3.56
C ARG A 267 -22.14 -7.27 2.24
N ILE A 268 -22.81 -6.27 1.69
CA ILE A 268 -22.36 -5.55 0.48
C ILE A 268 -21.04 -4.83 0.75
N GLY A 269 -20.95 -4.14 1.89
CA GLY A 269 -19.77 -3.41 2.30
C GLY A 269 -18.51 -4.27 2.40
N ARG A 270 -18.60 -5.50 2.92
CA ARG A 270 -17.45 -6.43 2.98
C ARG A 270 -16.87 -6.74 1.59
N ILE A 271 -17.72 -6.79 0.55
CA ILE A 271 -17.24 -7.02 -0.83
C ILE A 271 -16.44 -5.82 -1.31
N ILE A 272 -16.93 -4.60 -1.04
CA ILE A 272 -16.22 -3.36 -1.41
C ILE A 272 -14.92 -3.25 -0.63
N GLU A 273 -14.97 -3.41 0.70
CA GLU A 273 -13.81 -3.29 1.59
C GLU A 273 -12.63 -4.16 1.14
N LYS A 274 -12.88 -5.45 0.88
CA LYS A 274 -11.82 -6.37 0.49
C LYS A 274 -11.22 -6.02 -0.88
N THR A 275 -12.04 -5.57 -1.83
CA THR A 275 -11.59 -5.19 -3.18
C THR A 275 -10.79 -3.89 -3.16
N VAL A 276 -11.27 -2.88 -2.42
CA VAL A 276 -10.60 -1.59 -2.27
C VAL A 276 -9.24 -1.74 -1.59
N LEU A 277 -9.17 -2.53 -0.50
CA LEU A 277 -7.90 -2.76 0.17
C LEU A 277 -6.90 -3.50 -0.71
N ALA A 278 -7.35 -4.54 -1.41
CA ALA A 278 -6.47 -5.33 -2.28
C ALA A 278 -5.91 -4.49 -3.44
N ARG A 279 -6.74 -3.67 -4.10
CA ARG A 279 -6.30 -2.73 -5.15
C ARG A 279 -5.30 -1.71 -4.62
N ALA A 280 -5.62 -1.05 -3.50
CA ALA A 280 -4.75 -0.05 -2.89
C ALA A 280 -3.39 -0.64 -2.52
N LEU A 281 -3.38 -1.82 -1.90
CA LEU A 281 -2.14 -2.51 -1.54
C LEU A 281 -1.34 -2.90 -2.79
N LYS A 282 -1.98 -3.44 -3.82
CA LYS A 282 -1.32 -3.78 -5.08
C LYS A 282 -0.61 -2.57 -5.70
N TRP A 283 -1.29 -1.44 -5.83
CA TRP A 283 -0.69 -0.21 -6.38
C TRP A 283 0.49 0.29 -5.55
N HIS A 284 0.37 0.22 -4.21
CA HIS A 284 1.49 0.56 -3.32
C HIS A 284 2.70 -0.38 -3.52
N LEU A 285 2.46 -1.68 -3.63
CA LEU A 285 3.52 -2.67 -3.84
C LEU A 285 4.19 -2.52 -5.21
N GLU A 286 3.44 -2.12 -6.22
CA GLU A 286 3.92 -1.86 -7.58
C GLU A 286 4.52 -0.46 -7.78
N ASP A 287 4.70 0.32 -6.70
CA ASP A 287 5.20 1.70 -6.75
C ASP A 287 4.39 2.60 -7.71
N ARG A 288 3.05 2.42 -7.72
CA ARG A 288 2.12 3.21 -8.53
C ARG A 288 1.54 4.41 -7.78
N VAL A 289 1.91 4.59 -6.51
CA VAL A 289 1.36 5.64 -5.65
C VAL A 289 2.46 6.59 -5.18
N ILE A 290 2.29 7.88 -5.42
CA ILE A 290 3.11 8.95 -4.85
C ILE A 290 2.24 9.79 -3.90
N ILE A 291 2.70 9.96 -2.67
CA ILE A 291 2.03 10.83 -1.69
C ILE A 291 2.46 12.28 -1.97
N HIS A 292 1.48 13.17 -2.07
CA HIS A 292 1.68 14.61 -2.25
C HIS A 292 0.77 15.41 -1.31
N GLY A 293 1.34 15.90 -0.22
CA GLY A 293 0.56 16.51 0.86
C GLY A 293 -0.47 15.53 1.41
N ASN A 294 -1.73 15.91 1.46
CA ASN A 294 -2.84 15.03 1.88
C ASN A 294 -3.57 14.35 0.70
N LYS A 295 -2.89 14.15 -0.41
CA LYS A 295 -3.42 13.49 -1.61
C LYS A 295 -2.46 12.42 -2.09
N THR A 296 -2.93 11.55 -2.97
CA THR A 296 -2.10 10.62 -3.71
C THR A 296 -2.19 10.88 -5.21
N ILE A 297 -1.09 10.67 -5.91
CA ILE A 297 -1.06 10.51 -7.35
C ILE A 297 -0.95 9.01 -7.63
N VAL A 298 -1.96 8.45 -8.29
CA VAL A 298 -2.02 7.02 -8.60
C VAL A 298 -1.87 6.82 -10.10
N PHE A 299 -0.88 6.05 -10.50
CA PHE A 299 -0.64 5.67 -11.90
C PHE A 299 -1.29 4.30 -12.16
N TYR A 300 -2.41 4.29 -12.87
CA TYR A 300 -3.20 3.08 -13.19
C TYR A 300 -2.55 2.22 -14.27
#